data_f5995ab9b14bc723313d20e99c7e1160
#
_entry.id   f5995ab9b14bc723313d20e99c7e1160
#
_cell.length_a   1.000
_cell.length_b   1.000
_cell.length_c   1.000
_cell.angle_alpha   90.00
_cell.angle_beta   90.00
_cell.angle_gamma   90.00
#
_symmetry.space_group_name_H-M   'P 1'
#
loop_
_entity.id
_entity.type
_entity.pdbx_description
1 polymer ?
#
loop_
_entity_poly.entity_id
_entity_poly.type
_entity_poly.pdbx_seq_one_letter_code
_entity_poly.pdbx_strand_id
1 'polypeptide(L)'
;MEALAEDLAQAAWPLVQEIERAGGLSSALAQGLVQGWVAQTRTARTHDIAKRKTQLIGITIYANPDEVLPATPIATATTAPAPALEGAIPPMRLAQDFEALRDFADSQSPKIFLATLGSLAKFSARAGFARNAFEAGGIKAVGADTAYRDHTALIANFRASGTHLVCLCGDDATYEAEATEAAAALKAAGAKQIWLAGKFQAPAIDRNIFAGADILAELTHAMTILKEPA
;
A
#
# COMPACT_ATOMS: atom_id res chain seq x y z
N MET A 1 -32.47 15.04 7.23
CA MET A 1 -32.49 14.34 5.93
C MET A 1 -32.83 15.34 4.80
N GLU A 2 -33.94 16.04 4.88
CA GLU A 2 -34.38 17.00 3.84
C GLU A 2 -33.38 18.14 3.62
N ALA A 3 -32.85 18.76 4.68
CA ALA A 3 -31.82 19.79 4.57
C ALA A 3 -30.56 19.31 3.84
N LEU A 4 -30.10 18.08 4.14
CA LEU A 4 -28.95 17.49 3.46
C LEU A 4 -29.24 17.24 1.95
N ALA A 5 -30.46 16.81 1.63
CA ALA A 5 -30.85 16.60 0.23
C ALA A 5 -30.87 17.93 -0.54
N GLU A 6 -31.38 19.01 0.08
CA GLU A 6 -31.36 20.34 -0.48
C GLU A 6 -29.93 20.87 -0.68
N ASP A 7 -29.06 20.71 0.33
CA ASP A 7 -27.66 21.13 0.24
C ASP A 7 -26.93 20.39 -0.91
N LEU A 8 -27.18 19.09 -1.10
CA LEU A 8 -26.64 18.30 -2.21
C LEU A 8 -27.16 18.79 -3.57
N ALA A 9 -28.44 19.09 -3.67
CA ALA A 9 -29.04 19.62 -4.91
C ALA A 9 -28.43 20.99 -5.26
N GLN A 10 -28.27 21.86 -4.28
CA GLN A 10 -27.66 23.19 -4.47
C GLN A 10 -26.15 23.03 -4.84
N ALA A 11 -25.42 22.07 -4.30
CA ALA A 11 -24.03 21.81 -4.66
C ALA A 11 -23.90 21.23 -6.08
N ALA A 12 -24.85 20.43 -6.54
CA ALA A 12 -24.86 19.86 -7.88
C ALA A 12 -25.28 20.84 -8.96
N TRP A 13 -26.15 21.81 -8.63
CA TRP A 13 -26.74 22.75 -9.59
C TRP A 13 -25.69 23.55 -10.38
N PRO A 14 -24.62 24.11 -9.82
CA PRO A 14 -23.57 24.80 -10.58
C PRO A 14 -22.93 23.93 -11.66
N LEU A 15 -22.78 22.64 -11.43
CA LEU A 15 -22.22 21.69 -12.42
C LEU A 15 -23.18 21.49 -13.59
N VAL A 16 -24.50 21.44 -13.34
CA VAL A 16 -25.52 21.39 -14.39
C VAL A 16 -25.48 22.64 -15.21
N GLN A 17 -25.39 23.81 -14.57
CA GLN A 17 -25.32 25.12 -15.28
C GLN A 17 -24.04 25.23 -16.13
N GLU A 18 -22.94 24.62 -15.71
CA GLU A 18 -21.70 24.60 -16.47
C GLU A 18 -21.82 23.73 -17.73
N ILE A 19 -22.47 22.56 -17.61
CA ILE A 19 -22.79 21.68 -18.74
C ILE A 19 -23.69 22.45 -19.77
N GLU A 20 -24.72 23.15 -19.30
CA GLU A 20 -25.60 23.91 -20.17
C GLU A 20 -24.85 25.05 -20.87
N ARG A 21 -23.99 25.76 -20.16
CA ARG A 21 -23.13 26.83 -20.76
C ARG A 21 -22.18 26.30 -21.81
N ALA A 22 -21.72 25.02 -21.67
CA ALA A 22 -20.88 24.35 -22.66
C ALA A 22 -21.66 23.90 -23.93
N GLY A 23 -22.97 24.12 -23.98
CA GLY A 23 -23.82 23.69 -25.08
C GLY A 23 -24.50 22.35 -24.88
N GLY A 24 -24.73 21.96 -23.61
CA GLY A 24 -25.34 20.70 -23.18
C GLY A 24 -24.36 19.56 -23.01
N LEU A 25 -24.85 18.41 -22.52
CA LEU A 25 -24.01 17.28 -22.12
C LEU A 25 -23.14 16.72 -23.26
N SER A 26 -23.66 16.61 -24.47
CA SER A 26 -22.92 16.10 -25.62
C SER A 26 -21.70 16.98 -25.93
N SER A 27 -21.88 18.30 -25.91
CA SER A 27 -20.81 19.27 -26.14
C SER A 27 -19.80 19.27 -24.98
N ALA A 28 -20.25 19.22 -23.73
CA ALA A 28 -19.42 19.15 -22.55
C ALA A 28 -18.54 17.89 -22.54
N LEU A 29 -19.07 16.73 -22.94
CA LEU A 29 -18.31 15.49 -23.10
C LEU A 29 -17.27 15.60 -24.22
N ALA A 30 -17.63 16.16 -25.38
CA ALA A 30 -16.71 16.37 -26.50
C ALA A 30 -15.55 17.31 -26.13
N GLN A 31 -15.81 18.30 -25.28
CA GLN A 31 -14.80 19.24 -24.75
C GLN A 31 -13.98 18.67 -23.60
N GLY A 32 -14.29 17.49 -23.08
CA GLY A 32 -13.58 16.88 -21.96
C GLY A 32 -13.91 17.46 -20.58
N LEU A 33 -14.95 18.29 -20.46
CA LEU A 33 -15.31 18.96 -19.20
C LEU A 33 -15.65 17.94 -18.10
N VAL A 34 -16.54 16.99 -18.39
CA VAL A 34 -16.94 15.95 -17.44
C VAL A 34 -15.79 15.01 -17.11
N GLN A 35 -14.99 14.67 -18.10
CA GLN A 35 -13.78 13.86 -17.93
C GLN A 35 -12.78 14.54 -16.98
N GLY A 36 -12.65 15.87 -17.07
CA GLY A 36 -11.80 16.66 -16.17
C GLY A 36 -12.23 16.57 -14.71
N TRP A 37 -13.53 16.70 -14.41
CA TRP A 37 -14.07 16.56 -13.05
C TRP A 37 -13.88 15.15 -12.49
N VAL A 38 -14.15 14.14 -13.33
CA VAL A 38 -13.92 12.73 -12.94
C VAL A 38 -12.45 12.47 -12.66
N ALA A 39 -11.55 12.98 -13.52
CA ALA A 39 -10.10 12.82 -13.33
C ALA A 39 -9.62 13.48 -12.03
N GLN A 40 -10.09 14.66 -11.70
CA GLN A 40 -9.77 15.33 -10.44
C GLN A 40 -10.23 14.52 -9.23
N THR A 41 -11.47 14.03 -9.24
CA THR A 41 -12.02 13.20 -8.15
C THR A 41 -11.26 11.88 -8.04
N ARG A 42 -10.93 11.26 -9.17
CA ARG A 42 -10.13 10.03 -9.23
C ARG A 42 -8.77 10.24 -8.60
N THR A 43 -8.04 11.29 -8.97
CA THR A 43 -6.72 11.60 -8.42
C THR A 43 -6.77 11.76 -6.89
N ALA A 44 -7.75 12.52 -6.38
CA ALA A 44 -7.92 12.70 -4.94
C ALA A 44 -8.19 11.37 -4.22
N ARG A 45 -9.10 10.53 -4.74
CA ARG A 45 -9.43 9.22 -4.16
C ARG A 45 -8.25 8.25 -4.21
N THR A 46 -7.55 8.15 -5.33
CA THR A 46 -6.37 7.30 -5.46
C THR A 46 -5.29 7.69 -4.46
N HIS A 47 -5.03 9.00 -4.30
CA HIS A 47 -4.09 9.50 -3.30
C HIS A 47 -4.50 9.14 -1.86
N ASP A 48 -5.79 9.27 -1.52
CA ASP A 48 -6.26 8.95 -0.17
C ASP A 48 -6.24 7.44 0.12
N ILE A 49 -6.46 6.60 -0.89
CA ILE A 49 -6.32 5.14 -0.79
C ILE A 49 -4.84 4.76 -0.67
N ALA A 50 -3.96 5.33 -1.50
CA ALA A 50 -2.51 5.06 -1.46
C ALA A 50 -1.91 5.38 -0.08
N LYS A 51 -2.37 6.43 0.58
CA LYS A 51 -1.99 6.82 1.94
C LYS A 51 -2.80 6.16 3.05
N ARG A 52 -3.74 5.27 2.68
CA ARG A 52 -4.63 4.58 3.62
C ARG A 52 -5.48 5.52 4.48
N LYS A 53 -5.75 6.74 4.02
CA LYS A 53 -6.75 7.62 4.63
C LYS A 53 -8.16 7.07 4.41
N THR A 54 -8.44 6.64 3.16
CA THR A 54 -9.60 5.82 2.84
C THR A 54 -9.19 4.36 2.93
N GLN A 55 -9.73 3.65 3.91
CA GLN A 55 -9.38 2.26 4.19
C GLN A 55 -10.35 1.31 3.49
N LEU A 56 -9.79 0.32 2.82
CA LEU A 56 -10.51 -0.79 2.21
C LEU A 56 -10.15 -2.07 3.00
N ILE A 57 -11.08 -2.52 3.86
CA ILE A 57 -10.88 -3.70 4.73
C ILE A 57 -10.65 -4.94 3.85
N GLY A 58 -9.66 -5.75 4.23
CA GLY A 58 -9.23 -6.91 3.47
C GLY A 58 -8.32 -6.61 2.28
N ILE A 59 -8.11 -5.31 1.94
CA ILE A 59 -7.27 -4.89 0.82
C ILE A 59 -6.15 -3.98 1.32
N THR A 60 -6.45 -2.73 1.69
CA THR A 60 -5.43 -1.79 2.15
C THR A 60 -5.10 -1.95 3.63
N ILE A 61 -5.98 -2.59 4.39
CA ILE A 61 -5.80 -2.95 5.79
C ILE A 61 -6.35 -4.35 6.06
N TYR A 62 -5.74 -5.06 6.99
CA TYR A 62 -6.11 -6.43 7.39
C TYR A 62 -6.20 -7.39 6.19
N ALA A 63 -5.29 -7.23 5.26
CA ALA A 63 -5.16 -8.15 4.15
C ALA A 63 -4.69 -9.53 4.64
N ASN A 64 -5.21 -10.59 4.05
CA ASN A 64 -4.77 -11.96 4.31
C ASN A 64 -3.86 -12.44 3.17
N PRO A 65 -2.53 -12.52 3.35
CA PRO A 65 -1.63 -12.99 2.31
C PRO A 65 -1.74 -14.50 2.04
N ASP A 66 -2.43 -15.24 2.89
CA ASP A 66 -2.64 -16.68 2.76
C ASP A 66 -4.08 -16.98 2.24
N GLU A 67 -4.81 -15.98 1.74
CA GLU A 67 -6.14 -16.17 1.18
C GLU A 67 -6.09 -17.04 -0.08
N VAL A 68 -6.87 -18.11 -0.07
CA VAL A 68 -7.02 -18.97 -1.23
C VAL A 68 -8.37 -18.65 -1.88
N LEU A 69 -8.33 -18.27 -3.14
CA LEU A 69 -9.55 -18.04 -3.91
C LEU A 69 -10.37 -19.34 -3.97
N PRO A 70 -11.67 -19.30 -3.62
CA PRO A 70 -12.52 -20.49 -3.74
C PRO A 70 -12.58 -20.89 -5.21
N ALA A 71 -12.54 -22.22 -5.47
CA ALA A 71 -12.68 -22.80 -6.80
C ALA A 71 -14.13 -22.67 -7.31
N THR A 72 -14.66 -21.47 -7.32
CA THR A 72 -15.97 -21.17 -7.89
C THR A 72 -15.77 -20.86 -9.37
N PRO A 73 -16.52 -21.46 -10.28
CA PRO A 73 -16.50 -21.04 -11.67
C PRO A 73 -17.03 -19.60 -11.73
N ILE A 74 -16.14 -18.65 -11.64
CA ILE A 74 -16.46 -17.27 -11.99
C ILE A 74 -16.73 -17.35 -13.49
N ALA A 75 -18.00 -17.19 -13.86
CA ALA A 75 -18.34 -16.99 -15.25
C ALA A 75 -17.55 -15.78 -15.73
N THR A 76 -16.41 -16.03 -16.34
CA THR A 76 -15.68 -15.01 -17.06
C THR A 76 -16.67 -14.48 -18.10
N ALA A 77 -17.14 -13.25 -17.85
CA ALA A 77 -17.91 -12.56 -18.86
C ALA A 77 -17.00 -12.43 -20.09
N THR A 78 -17.19 -13.33 -21.04
CA THR A 78 -16.50 -13.38 -22.33
C THR A 78 -17.00 -12.28 -23.29
N THR A 79 -17.51 -11.18 -22.75
CA THR A 79 -17.74 -9.99 -23.54
C THR A 79 -16.39 -9.37 -23.81
N ALA A 80 -15.94 -9.52 -25.05
CA ALA A 80 -14.82 -8.73 -25.55
C ALA A 80 -15.05 -7.26 -25.13
N PRO A 81 -14.05 -6.58 -24.57
CA PRO A 81 -14.21 -5.19 -24.19
C PRO A 81 -14.73 -4.43 -25.42
N ALA A 82 -15.86 -3.75 -25.27
CA ALA A 82 -16.34 -2.88 -26.34
C ALA A 82 -15.21 -1.93 -26.74
N PRO A 83 -15.06 -1.63 -28.04
CA PRO A 83 -14.02 -0.72 -28.49
C PRO A 83 -14.12 0.58 -27.67
N ALA A 84 -13.01 0.99 -27.11
CA ALA A 84 -12.97 2.21 -26.31
C ALA A 84 -13.36 3.40 -27.21
N LEU A 85 -14.48 4.04 -26.90
CA LEU A 85 -14.85 5.27 -27.57
C LEU A 85 -13.82 6.36 -27.20
N GLU A 86 -13.45 7.17 -28.17
CA GLU A 86 -12.58 8.32 -27.94
C GLU A 86 -13.23 9.23 -26.87
N GLY A 87 -12.46 9.62 -25.86
CA GLY A 87 -12.95 10.41 -24.74
C GLY A 87 -13.81 9.68 -23.71
N ALA A 88 -13.97 8.35 -23.82
CA ALA A 88 -14.70 7.57 -22.82
C ALA A 88 -13.99 7.61 -21.47
N ILE A 89 -14.78 7.67 -20.40
CA ILE A 89 -14.28 7.56 -19.03
C ILE A 89 -14.02 6.07 -18.74
N PRO A 90 -12.75 5.64 -18.55
CA PRO A 90 -12.47 4.24 -18.31
C PRO A 90 -12.99 3.80 -16.93
N PRO A 91 -13.57 2.61 -16.82
CA PRO A 91 -13.96 2.05 -15.54
C PRO A 91 -12.70 1.88 -14.66
N MET A 92 -12.86 2.11 -13.35
CA MET A 92 -11.79 1.85 -12.39
C MET A 92 -12.36 1.20 -11.13
N ARG A 93 -11.57 0.33 -10.51
CA ARG A 93 -11.84 -0.16 -9.17
C ARG A 93 -10.99 0.63 -8.16
N LEU A 94 -11.55 0.90 -6.98
CA LEU A 94 -10.83 1.64 -5.94
C LEU A 94 -9.57 0.90 -5.46
N ALA A 95 -9.60 -0.42 -5.50
CA ALA A 95 -8.54 -1.30 -5.02
C ALA A 95 -7.51 -1.68 -6.10
N GLN A 96 -7.73 -1.32 -7.38
CA GLN A 96 -7.01 -1.89 -8.53
C GLN A 96 -5.48 -1.83 -8.40
N ASP A 97 -4.92 -0.78 -7.80
CA ASP A 97 -3.47 -0.61 -7.70
C ASP A 97 -2.88 -1.58 -6.65
N PHE A 98 -3.59 -1.82 -5.55
CA PHE A 98 -3.21 -2.85 -4.56
C PHE A 98 -3.46 -4.27 -5.08
N GLU A 99 -4.55 -4.49 -5.81
CA GLU A 99 -4.84 -5.77 -6.47
C GLU A 99 -3.72 -6.14 -7.44
N ALA A 100 -3.26 -5.21 -8.27
CA ALA A 100 -2.15 -5.45 -9.20
C ALA A 100 -0.84 -5.84 -8.50
N LEU A 101 -0.56 -5.28 -7.31
CA LEU A 101 0.59 -5.69 -6.50
C LEU A 101 0.41 -7.13 -5.98
N ARG A 102 -0.79 -7.51 -5.55
CA ARG A 102 -1.10 -8.85 -5.06
C ARG A 102 -1.05 -9.90 -6.16
N ASP A 103 -1.60 -9.59 -7.34
CA ASP A 103 -1.51 -10.49 -8.51
C ASP A 103 -0.06 -10.85 -8.82
N PHE A 104 0.86 -9.88 -8.70
CA PHE A 104 2.29 -10.14 -8.82
C PHE A 104 2.81 -10.97 -7.64
N ALA A 105 2.44 -10.62 -6.41
CA ALA A 105 2.88 -11.29 -5.19
C ALA A 105 2.46 -12.77 -5.14
N ASP A 106 1.27 -13.10 -5.62
CA ASP A 106 0.74 -14.48 -5.65
C ASP A 106 1.66 -15.42 -6.43
N SER A 107 2.32 -14.93 -7.47
CA SER A 107 3.25 -15.72 -8.27
C SER A 107 4.64 -15.90 -7.62
N GLN A 108 5.03 -15.02 -6.68
CA GLN A 108 6.38 -14.95 -6.11
C GLN A 108 6.42 -15.30 -4.62
N SER A 109 5.27 -15.26 -3.92
CA SER A 109 5.18 -15.45 -2.46
C SER A 109 6.23 -14.62 -1.67
N PRO A 110 6.32 -13.31 -1.91
CA PRO A 110 7.38 -12.48 -1.35
C PRO A 110 7.24 -12.36 0.16
N LYS A 111 8.39 -12.19 0.83
CA LYS A 111 8.45 -12.03 2.28
C LYS A 111 9.23 -10.79 2.66
N ILE A 112 8.88 -10.21 3.81
CA ILE A 112 9.68 -9.21 4.50
C ILE A 112 9.94 -9.66 5.94
N PHE A 113 11.18 -9.52 6.40
CA PHE A 113 11.53 -9.81 7.77
C PHE A 113 11.29 -8.57 8.66
N LEU A 114 10.46 -8.72 9.68
CA LEU A 114 10.25 -7.68 10.68
C LEU A 114 11.28 -7.85 11.79
N ALA A 115 12.30 -7.01 11.73
CA ALA A 115 13.39 -6.97 12.70
C ALA A 115 12.94 -6.19 13.93
N THR A 116 12.39 -6.89 14.92
CA THR A 116 11.87 -6.33 16.16
C THR A 116 13.01 -6.01 17.13
N LEU A 117 13.02 -4.78 17.64
CA LEU A 117 14.01 -4.28 18.57
C LEU A 117 13.38 -4.04 19.96
N GLY A 118 14.09 -4.43 20.99
CA GLY A 118 13.65 -4.30 22.37
C GLY A 118 12.63 -5.34 22.82
N SER A 119 11.83 -5.01 23.83
CA SER A 119 10.80 -5.89 24.36
C SER A 119 9.51 -5.87 23.55
N LEU A 120 8.64 -6.87 23.73
CA LEU A 120 7.35 -6.97 23.06
C LEU A 120 6.53 -5.66 23.16
N ALA A 121 6.51 -5.04 24.34
CA ALA A 121 5.79 -3.78 24.55
C ALA A 121 6.33 -2.61 23.70
N LYS A 122 7.63 -2.63 23.36
CA LYS A 122 8.29 -1.57 22.60
C LYS A 122 8.07 -1.70 21.10
N PHE A 123 7.99 -2.90 20.56
CA PHE A 123 7.90 -3.10 19.12
C PHE A 123 6.52 -3.49 18.58
N SER A 124 5.63 -4.08 19.39
CA SER A 124 4.40 -4.72 18.91
C SER A 124 3.50 -3.79 18.09
N ALA A 125 3.34 -2.54 18.50
CA ALA A 125 2.52 -1.57 17.76
C ALA A 125 3.08 -1.28 16.36
N ARG A 126 4.40 -1.08 16.24
CA ARG A 126 5.06 -0.81 14.96
C ARG A 126 5.23 -2.06 14.11
N ALA A 127 5.48 -3.21 14.71
CA ALA A 127 5.48 -4.49 14.01
C ALA A 127 4.08 -4.81 13.44
N GLY A 128 3.02 -4.58 14.20
CA GLY A 128 1.64 -4.71 13.72
C GLY A 128 1.30 -3.75 12.58
N PHE A 129 1.75 -2.50 12.66
CA PHE A 129 1.59 -1.53 11.59
C PHE A 129 2.36 -1.95 10.32
N ALA A 130 3.62 -2.36 10.45
CA ALA A 130 4.46 -2.79 9.34
C ALA A 130 3.89 -4.06 8.67
N ARG A 131 3.50 -5.07 9.47
CA ARG A 131 2.80 -6.26 8.97
C ARG A 131 1.61 -5.87 8.13
N ASN A 132 0.69 -5.09 8.69
CA ASN A 132 -0.52 -4.65 8.02
C ASN A 132 -0.24 -3.82 6.75
N ALA A 133 0.87 -3.07 6.71
CA ALA A 133 1.26 -2.30 5.54
C ALA A 133 1.79 -3.19 4.41
N PHE A 134 2.73 -4.09 4.70
CA PHE A 134 3.34 -4.94 3.68
C PHE A 134 2.39 -6.03 3.17
N GLU A 135 1.57 -6.61 4.05
CA GLU A 135 0.58 -7.62 3.67
C GLU A 135 -0.52 -7.05 2.76
N ALA A 136 -0.80 -5.75 2.82
CA ALA A 136 -1.70 -5.09 1.86
C ALA A 136 -1.22 -5.23 0.40
N GLY A 137 0.09 -5.30 0.16
CA GLY A 137 0.70 -5.57 -1.14
C GLY A 137 0.98 -7.04 -1.41
N GLY A 138 0.53 -7.97 -0.56
CA GLY A 138 0.82 -9.40 -0.70
C GLY A 138 2.23 -9.82 -0.23
N ILE A 139 2.98 -8.93 0.43
CA ILE A 139 4.30 -9.26 0.98
C ILE A 139 4.13 -9.81 2.39
N LYS A 140 4.31 -11.11 2.56
CA LYS A 140 4.12 -11.78 3.86
C LYS A 140 5.16 -11.34 4.90
N ALA A 141 4.69 -10.81 6.02
CA ALA A 141 5.55 -10.41 7.13
C ALA A 141 5.93 -11.62 7.99
N VAL A 142 7.23 -11.77 8.27
CA VAL A 142 7.76 -12.83 9.14
C VAL A 142 8.60 -12.22 10.27
N GLY A 143 8.65 -12.87 11.44
CA GLY A 143 9.44 -12.42 12.59
C GLY A 143 8.77 -11.40 13.51
N ALA A 144 7.52 -10.99 13.23
CA ALA A 144 6.83 -9.89 13.89
C ALA A 144 6.55 -10.07 15.40
N ASP A 145 6.51 -11.31 15.88
CA ASP A 145 6.09 -11.63 17.26
C ASP A 145 7.29 -12.11 18.13
N THR A 146 8.52 -11.97 17.62
CA THR A 146 9.72 -12.48 18.29
C THR A 146 10.47 -11.34 18.96
N ALA A 147 10.71 -11.42 20.26
CA ALA A 147 11.65 -10.56 20.96
C ALA A 147 13.04 -11.21 20.90
N TYR A 148 13.98 -10.60 20.19
CA TYR A 148 15.34 -11.10 20.05
C TYR A 148 16.18 -10.68 21.28
N ARG A 149 16.96 -11.64 21.81
CA ARG A 149 17.80 -11.39 22.97
C ARG A 149 18.98 -10.48 22.65
N ASP A 150 19.51 -10.60 21.44
CA ASP A 150 20.67 -9.87 20.93
C ASP A 150 20.66 -9.82 19.40
N HIS A 151 21.54 -9.03 18.81
CA HIS A 151 21.68 -8.90 17.36
C HIS A 151 22.11 -10.20 16.67
N THR A 152 22.80 -11.11 17.38
CA THR A 152 23.19 -12.40 16.82
C THR A 152 21.98 -13.27 16.55
N ALA A 153 21.05 -13.33 17.50
CA ALA A 153 19.78 -14.04 17.33
C ALA A 153 18.90 -13.39 16.24
N LEU A 154 18.87 -12.07 16.21
CA LEU A 154 18.15 -11.31 15.16
C LEU A 154 18.67 -11.66 13.75
N ILE A 155 19.99 -11.63 13.55
CA ILE A 155 20.63 -11.93 12.27
C ILE A 155 20.42 -13.40 11.87
N ALA A 156 20.52 -14.34 12.81
CA ALA A 156 20.27 -15.75 12.55
C ALA A 156 18.85 -15.97 12.02
N ASN A 157 17.85 -15.34 12.63
CA ASN A 157 16.46 -15.42 12.20
C ASN A 157 16.22 -14.70 10.86
N PHE A 158 16.87 -13.55 10.63
CA PHE A 158 16.83 -12.88 9.34
C PHE A 158 17.34 -13.81 8.22
N ARG A 159 18.49 -14.43 8.38
CA ARG A 159 19.02 -15.38 7.40
C ARG A 159 18.12 -16.59 7.18
N ALA A 160 17.53 -17.12 8.26
CA ALA A 160 16.58 -18.24 8.18
C ALA A 160 15.26 -17.86 7.47
N SER A 161 14.89 -16.58 7.44
CA SER A 161 13.68 -16.11 6.76
C SER A 161 13.73 -16.23 5.23
N GLY A 162 14.93 -16.27 4.66
CA GLY A 162 15.15 -16.39 3.21
C GLY A 162 14.76 -15.15 2.40
N THR A 163 14.54 -13.99 3.05
CA THR A 163 14.24 -12.72 2.36
C THR A 163 15.43 -11.76 2.45
N HIS A 164 15.46 -10.80 1.52
CA HIS A 164 16.41 -9.68 1.52
C HIS A 164 15.79 -8.35 1.92
N LEU A 165 14.47 -8.34 2.19
CA LEU A 165 13.73 -7.17 2.63
C LEU A 165 13.59 -7.19 4.15
N VAL A 166 13.84 -6.05 4.79
CA VAL A 166 13.78 -5.91 6.25
C VAL A 166 12.98 -4.67 6.62
N CYS A 167 12.22 -4.75 7.71
CA CYS A 167 11.63 -3.59 8.36
C CYS A 167 11.96 -3.59 9.85
N LEU A 168 12.68 -2.57 10.32
CA LEU A 168 12.96 -2.38 11.73
C LEU A 168 11.71 -1.92 12.47
N CYS A 169 11.41 -2.56 13.60
CA CYS A 169 10.24 -2.29 14.42
C CYS A 169 10.65 -2.14 15.89
N GLY A 170 10.49 -0.96 16.45
CA GLY A 170 10.81 -0.61 17.84
C GLY A 170 10.16 0.74 18.21
N ASP A 171 10.23 1.16 19.46
CA ASP A 171 9.86 2.52 19.85
C ASP A 171 11.01 3.52 19.54
N ASP A 172 10.75 4.82 19.68
CA ASP A 172 11.72 5.85 19.34
C ASP A 172 12.98 5.75 20.20
N ALA A 173 12.85 5.48 21.49
CA ALA A 173 13.98 5.30 22.40
C ALA A 173 14.85 4.08 22.02
N THR A 174 14.22 3.00 21.60
CA THR A 174 14.95 1.82 21.11
C THR A 174 15.64 2.11 19.77
N TYR A 175 15.02 2.90 18.88
CA TYR A 175 15.68 3.31 17.64
C TYR A 175 16.91 4.17 17.88
N GLU A 176 16.85 5.11 18.81
CA GLU A 176 18.01 5.93 19.20
C GLU A 176 19.18 5.08 19.74
N ALA A 177 18.86 4.02 20.48
CA ALA A 177 19.86 3.16 21.10
C ALA A 177 20.44 2.11 20.14
N GLU A 178 19.62 1.48 19.29
CA GLU A 178 19.97 0.20 18.64
C GLU A 178 19.80 0.23 17.10
N ALA A 179 18.98 1.13 16.51
CA ALA A 179 18.61 1.01 15.11
C ALA A 179 19.80 1.11 14.14
N THR A 180 20.78 1.96 14.44
CA THR A 180 21.96 2.15 13.57
C THR A 180 22.81 0.88 13.51
N GLU A 181 23.07 0.28 14.67
CA GLU A 181 23.88 -0.93 14.76
C GLU A 181 23.13 -2.13 14.16
N ALA A 182 21.84 -2.28 14.48
CA ALA A 182 21.00 -3.33 13.92
C ALA A 182 20.91 -3.25 12.40
N ALA A 183 20.70 -2.05 11.83
CA ALA A 183 20.64 -1.85 10.38
C ALA A 183 21.97 -2.19 9.70
N ALA A 184 23.10 -1.74 10.25
CA ALA A 184 24.43 -2.06 9.73
C ALA A 184 24.70 -3.58 9.76
N ALA A 185 24.34 -4.25 10.84
CA ALA A 185 24.49 -5.69 10.97
C ALA A 185 23.60 -6.47 9.99
N LEU A 186 22.37 -6.02 9.77
CA LEU A 186 21.45 -6.62 8.79
C LEU A 186 21.92 -6.39 7.35
N LYS A 187 22.46 -5.21 7.01
CA LYS A 187 23.10 -4.97 5.70
C LYS A 187 24.29 -5.90 5.49
N ALA A 188 25.17 -6.03 6.48
CA ALA A 188 26.30 -6.98 6.43
C ALA A 188 25.85 -8.45 6.33
N ALA A 189 24.66 -8.77 6.82
CA ALA A 189 24.06 -10.09 6.73
C ALA A 189 23.34 -10.37 5.41
N GLY A 190 23.24 -9.39 4.50
CA GLY A 190 22.67 -9.54 3.15
C GLY A 190 21.31 -8.85 2.92
N ALA A 191 20.89 -7.95 3.81
CA ALA A 191 19.69 -7.16 3.56
C ALA A 191 19.92 -6.18 2.39
N LYS A 192 19.13 -6.32 1.32
CA LYS A 192 19.18 -5.41 0.15
C LYS A 192 18.51 -4.09 0.48
N GLN A 193 17.38 -4.13 1.19
CA GLN A 193 16.60 -2.95 1.55
C GLN A 193 16.14 -3.01 3.00
N ILE A 194 16.30 -1.89 3.71
CA ILE A 194 15.86 -1.74 5.09
C ILE A 194 14.88 -0.59 5.21
N TRP A 195 13.64 -0.91 5.59
CA TRP A 195 12.66 0.06 6.07
C TRP A 195 12.75 0.21 7.58
N LEU A 196 12.22 1.31 8.07
CA LEU A 196 11.96 1.52 9.49
C LEU A 196 10.50 1.92 9.69
N ALA A 197 9.81 1.26 10.60
CA ALA A 197 8.43 1.60 10.98
C ALA A 197 8.41 2.83 11.91
N GLY A 198 8.37 4.02 11.35
CA GLY A 198 8.46 5.29 12.06
C GLY A 198 9.12 6.38 11.21
N LYS A 199 9.57 7.46 11.85
CA LYS A 199 10.20 8.61 11.18
C LYS A 199 11.67 8.80 11.55
N PHE A 200 12.27 7.81 12.19
CA PHE A 200 13.68 7.86 12.57
C PHE A 200 14.58 7.68 11.35
N GLN A 201 15.70 8.40 11.32
CA GLN A 201 16.69 8.32 10.24
C GLN A 201 18.06 7.95 10.80
N ALA A 202 18.70 6.96 10.20
CA ALA A 202 20.07 6.59 10.51
C ALA A 202 20.76 6.04 9.24
N PRO A 203 22.11 6.03 9.21
CA PRO A 203 22.85 5.32 8.17
C PRO A 203 22.39 3.88 8.04
N ALA A 204 22.37 3.36 6.83
CA ALA A 204 21.89 2.02 6.46
C ALA A 204 20.38 1.79 6.56
N ILE A 205 19.57 2.76 6.97
CA ILE A 205 18.12 2.74 6.81
C ILE A 205 17.79 3.43 5.49
N ASP A 206 17.18 2.70 4.58
CA ASP A 206 16.94 3.20 3.22
C ASP A 206 15.64 3.99 3.13
N ARG A 207 14.59 3.58 3.85
CA ARG A 207 13.24 4.14 3.77
C ARG A 207 12.49 4.06 5.09
N ASN A 208 11.44 4.86 5.20
CA ASN A 208 10.57 4.88 6.38
C ASN A 208 9.12 4.61 6.00
N ILE A 209 8.42 3.81 6.81
CA ILE A 209 6.96 3.66 6.70
C ILE A 209 6.29 4.15 7.99
N PHE A 210 5.25 4.94 7.84
CA PHE A 210 4.51 5.50 8.98
C PHE A 210 3.08 5.88 8.57
N ALA A 211 2.22 6.15 9.53
CA ALA A 211 0.85 6.58 9.26
C ALA A 211 0.83 7.90 8.46
N GLY A 212 0.21 7.88 7.28
CA GLY A 212 0.17 9.00 6.34
C GLY A 212 1.26 9.00 5.26
N ALA A 213 2.23 8.08 5.31
CA ALA A 213 3.12 7.82 4.18
C ALA A 213 2.33 7.24 2.99
N ASP A 214 2.87 7.37 1.80
CA ASP A 214 2.34 6.74 0.60
C ASP A 214 2.71 5.25 0.60
N ILE A 215 1.84 4.44 1.22
CA ILE A 215 2.09 3.00 1.39
C ILE A 215 2.10 2.29 0.04
N LEU A 216 1.27 2.70 -0.92
CA LEU A 216 1.27 2.12 -2.26
C LEU A 216 2.63 2.32 -2.96
N ALA A 217 3.21 3.51 -2.85
CA ALA A 217 4.54 3.79 -3.40
C ALA A 217 5.63 2.94 -2.71
N GLU A 218 5.57 2.77 -1.39
CA GLU A 218 6.53 1.93 -0.65
C GLU A 218 6.41 0.44 -1.06
N LEU A 219 5.19 -0.06 -1.22
CA LEU A 219 4.95 -1.43 -1.69
C LEU A 219 5.42 -1.63 -3.14
N THR A 220 5.13 -0.68 -4.01
CA THR A 220 5.61 -0.70 -5.40
C THR A 220 7.13 -0.75 -5.47
N HIS A 221 7.80 0.06 -4.63
CA HIS A 221 9.26 0.02 -4.52
C HIS A 221 9.76 -1.34 -4.02
N ALA A 222 9.14 -1.92 -2.98
CA ALA A 222 9.50 -3.25 -2.51
C ALA A 222 9.39 -4.31 -3.62
N MET A 223 8.36 -4.23 -4.45
CA MET A 223 8.17 -5.14 -5.58
C MET A 223 9.22 -4.96 -6.68
N THR A 224 9.77 -3.76 -6.90
CA THR A 224 10.86 -3.57 -7.87
C THR A 224 12.12 -4.31 -7.44
N ILE A 225 12.45 -4.26 -6.15
CA ILE A 225 13.63 -4.96 -5.60
C ILE A 225 13.46 -6.49 -5.69
N LEU A 226 12.25 -6.98 -5.48
CA LEU A 226 11.94 -8.42 -5.58
C LEU A 226 12.00 -8.95 -7.03
N LYS A 227 11.87 -8.09 -8.02
CA LYS A 227 12.00 -8.44 -9.45
C LYS A 227 13.46 -8.53 -9.91
N GLU A 228 14.38 -7.91 -9.18
CA GLU A 228 15.80 -7.98 -9.51
C GLU A 228 16.35 -9.36 -9.13
N PRO A 229 17.03 -10.06 -10.05
CA PRO A 229 17.64 -11.36 -9.73
C PRO A 229 18.63 -11.22 -8.57
N ALA A 230 18.71 -12.25 -7.75
CA ALA A 230 19.57 -12.32 -6.56
C ALA A 230 21.07 -12.33 -6.92
#